data_8ca3ae3fa3e596ccf1127c794f798368
#
_entry.id   8ca3ae3fa3e596ccf1127c794f798368
#
_cell.length_a   1.000
_cell.length_b   1.000
_cell.length_c   1.000
_cell.angle_alpha   90.00
_cell.angle_beta   90.00
_cell.angle_gamma   90.00
#
_symmetry.space_group_name_H-M   'P 1'
#
loop_
_entity.id
_entity.type
_entity.pdbx_description
1 polymer ?
#
loop_
_entity_poly.entity_id
_entity_poly.type
_entity_poly.pdbx_seq_one_letter_code
_entity_poly.pdbx_strand_id
1 'polypeptide(L)'
;MTKVYRVDCSAEAELKVYVTDIRMDADLIVFETDDMWAATVPGIWCYTEIMSQADCVVCFTQSRWDADLIIFRTRILPESGWVNGTKSDLL
;
A
#
# COMPACT_ATOMS: atom_id res chain seq x y z
N MET A 1 10.90 -4.29 -1.84
CA MET A 1 9.99 -5.45 -1.74
C MET A 1 8.87 -5.11 -0.78
N THR A 2 7.63 -5.26 -1.20
CA THR A 2 6.50 -4.79 -0.40
C THR A 2 5.54 -5.92 -0.07
N LYS A 3 5.84 -6.62 1.01
CA LYS A 3 4.94 -7.58 1.64
C LYS A 3 4.15 -6.85 2.70
N VAL A 4 2.83 -6.90 2.61
CA VAL A 4 1.93 -6.12 3.44
C VAL A 4 1.12 -7.04 4.34
N TYR A 5 1.10 -6.76 5.63
CA TYR A 5 0.21 -7.41 6.59
C TYR A 5 -0.91 -6.45 6.94
N ARG A 6 -2.14 -6.91 6.76
CA ARG A 6 -3.34 -6.10 7.00
C ARG A 6 -3.88 -6.35 8.40
N VAL A 7 -4.12 -5.28 9.15
CA VAL A 7 -4.78 -5.35 10.47
C VAL A 7 -6.05 -4.51 10.45
N ASP A 8 -6.99 -4.85 11.34
CA ASP A 8 -8.25 -4.13 11.44
C ASP A 8 -8.17 -2.95 12.43
N CYS A 9 -7.18 -2.96 13.32
CA CYS A 9 -7.01 -1.95 14.35
C CYS A 9 -5.88 -0.99 13.98
N SER A 10 -6.20 0.31 13.91
CA SER A 10 -5.20 1.31 13.54
C SER A 10 -4.07 1.45 14.57
N ALA A 11 -4.31 1.06 15.83
CA ALA A 11 -3.28 1.11 16.86
C ALA A 11 -2.14 0.12 16.61
N GLU A 12 -2.39 -0.96 15.86
CA GLU A 12 -1.38 -1.96 15.53
C GLU A 12 -0.70 -1.71 14.19
N ALA A 13 -1.23 -0.79 13.39
CA ALA A 13 -0.72 -0.52 12.05
C ALA A 13 0.44 0.47 12.08
N GLU A 14 1.41 0.26 11.20
CA GLU A 14 2.46 1.23 10.94
C GLU A 14 1.97 2.36 10.04
N LEU A 15 1.05 2.04 9.13
CA LEU A 15 0.46 3.00 8.20
C LEU A 15 -1.06 2.85 8.15
N LYS A 16 -1.74 3.98 8.07
CA LYS A 16 -3.16 4.03 7.72
C LYS A 16 -3.27 4.33 6.24
N VAL A 17 -3.99 3.49 5.51
CA VAL A 17 -4.08 3.56 4.06
C VAL A 17 -5.53 3.82 3.63
N TYR A 18 -5.73 4.80 2.77
CA TYR A 18 -7.01 5.08 2.14
C TYR A 18 -6.94 4.69 0.66
N VAL A 19 -7.94 3.93 0.20
CA VAL A 19 -8.06 3.54 -1.20
C VAL A 19 -8.98 4.54 -1.91
N THR A 20 -8.45 5.22 -2.92
CA THR A 20 -9.22 6.18 -3.72
C THR A 20 -9.62 5.58 -5.06
N ASP A 21 -10.75 6.05 -5.61
CA ASP A 21 -11.17 5.73 -6.97
C ASP A 21 -10.62 6.72 -8.00
N ILE A 22 -9.94 7.75 -7.54
CA ILE A 22 -9.43 8.83 -8.39
C ILE A 22 -7.91 8.72 -8.43
N ARG A 23 -7.38 8.32 -9.59
CA ARG A 23 -5.94 8.10 -9.78
C ARG A 23 -5.09 9.32 -9.41
N MET A 24 -5.56 10.50 -9.77
CA MET A 24 -4.82 11.74 -9.53
C MET A 24 -4.72 12.13 -8.05
N ASP A 25 -5.63 11.59 -7.23
CA ASP A 25 -5.62 11.85 -5.79
C ASP A 25 -4.69 10.91 -5.02
N ALA A 26 -4.19 9.86 -5.68
CA ALA A 26 -3.35 8.87 -5.02
C ALA A 26 -1.91 9.35 -4.86
N ASP A 27 -1.28 8.93 -3.77
CA ASP A 27 0.16 9.10 -3.56
C ASP A 27 0.93 7.97 -4.24
N LEU A 28 0.35 6.77 -4.27
CA LEU A 28 0.95 5.57 -4.82
C LEU A 28 -0.08 4.78 -5.61
N ILE A 29 0.29 4.36 -6.80
CA ILE A 29 -0.52 3.43 -7.60
C ILE A 29 -0.02 2.02 -7.30
N VAL A 30 -0.91 1.16 -6.79
CA VAL A 30 -0.57 -0.15 -6.27
C VAL A 30 -1.08 -1.24 -7.20
N PHE A 31 -0.20 -2.14 -7.59
CA PHE A 31 -0.55 -3.41 -8.22
C PHE A 31 -0.48 -4.51 -7.16
N GLU A 32 -1.59 -5.19 -6.91
CA GLU A 32 -1.68 -6.25 -5.92
C GLU A 32 -1.43 -7.60 -6.59
N THR A 33 -0.54 -8.41 -6.02
CA THR A 33 -0.17 -9.71 -6.56
C THR A 33 -0.13 -10.76 -5.45
N ASP A 34 -0.34 -12.03 -5.82
CA ASP A 34 -0.12 -13.18 -4.93
C ASP A 34 1.31 -13.70 -5.02
N ASP A 35 2.09 -13.20 -5.98
CA ASP A 35 3.47 -13.63 -6.19
C ASP A 35 4.43 -12.77 -5.37
N MET A 36 4.96 -13.34 -4.31
CA MET A 36 5.90 -12.65 -3.42
C MET A 36 7.18 -12.21 -4.15
N TRP A 37 7.59 -12.95 -5.17
CA TRP A 37 8.79 -12.62 -5.94
C TRP A 37 8.60 -11.41 -6.84
N ALA A 38 7.35 -11.11 -7.20
CA ALA A 38 7.03 -9.92 -7.99
C ALA A 38 6.96 -8.65 -7.14
N ALA A 39 6.84 -8.76 -5.82
CA ALA A 39 6.71 -7.63 -4.90
C ALA A 39 8.08 -7.02 -4.60
N THR A 40 8.76 -6.52 -5.63
CA THR A 40 10.15 -6.01 -5.54
C THR A 40 10.25 -4.50 -5.43
N VAL A 41 9.16 -3.78 -5.69
CA VAL A 41 9.12 -2.31 -5.63
C VAL A 41 7.93 -1.85 -4.80
N PRO A 42 7.93 -0.61 -4.27
CA PRO A 42 6.86 -0.12 -3.40
C PRO A 42 5.47 -0.15 -4.01
N GLY A 43 5.35 -0.05 -5.33
CA GLY A 43 4.07 -0.08 -6.02
C GLY A 43 3.49 -1.47 -6.25
N ILE A 44 4.23 -2.53 -5.96
CA ILE A 44 3.77 -3.90 -6.11
C ILE A 44 3.61 -4.51 -4.73
N TRP A 45 2.35 -4.76 -4.32
CA TRP A 45 2.04 -5.26 -2.99
C TRP A 45 1.62 -6.73 -3.03
N CYS A 46 2.24 -7.52 -2.16
CA CYS A 46 1.83 -8.88 -1.88
C CYS A 46 1.37 -8.95 -0.42
N TYR A 47 0.15 -9.41 -0.20
CA TYR A 47 -0.38 -9.57 1.16
C TYR A 47 0.15 -10.85 1.79
N THR A 48 0.65 -10.75 3.01
CA THR A 48 1.08 -11.91 3.80
C THR A 48 0.16 -12.11 4.99
N GLU A 49 -0.01 -13.34 5.41
CA GLU A 49 -0.76 -13.69 6.62
C GLU A 49 0.14 -13.77 7.85
N ILE A 50 1.44 -13.60 7.67
CA ILE A 50 2.44 -13.72 8.73
C ILE A 50 3.06 -12.34 8.98
N MET A 51 2.71 -11.73 10.12
CA MET A 51 3.16 -10.37 10.46
C MET A 51 4.68 -10.25 10.46
N SER A 52 5.40 -11.25 10.95
CA SER A 52 6.85 -11.20 11.01
C SER A 52 7.53 -11.19 9.65
N GLN A 53 6.82 -11.58 8.59
CA GLN A 53 7.35 -11.55 7.23
C GLN A 53 6.96 -10.29 6.46
N ALA A 54 6.14 -9.43 7.04
CA ALA A 54 5.69 -8.22 6.38
C ALA A 54 6.75 -7.13 6.40
N ASP A 55 6.85 -6.41 5.30
CA ASP A 55 7.67 -5.20 5.22
C ASP A 55 6.95 -4.02 5.86
N CYS A 56 5.61 -4.06 5.84
CA CYS A 56 4.76 -3.01 6.39
C CYS A 56 3.45 -3.58 6.91
N VAL A 57 3.01 -3.09 8.06
CA VAL A 57 1.71 -3.42 8.64
C VAL A 57 0.76 -2.26 8.39
N VAL A 58 -0.35 -2.51 7.68
CA VAL A 58 -1.27 -1.46 7.29
C VAL A 58 -2.67 -1.69 7.84
N CYS A 59 -3.37 -0.57 8.08
CA CYS A 59 -4.79 -0.55 8.39
C CYS A 59 -5.49 0.28 7.31
N PHE A 60 -6.54 -0.28 6.69
CA PHE A 60 -7.32 0.48 5.72
C PHE A 60 -8.34 1.34 6.45
N THR A 61 -8.32 2.64 6.17
CA THR A 61 -9.25 3.60 6.74
C THR A 61 -10.24 4.07 5.70
N GLN A 62 -11.44 4.49 6.14
CA GLN A 62 -12.45 5.05 5.26
C GLN A 62 -12.37 6.57 5.17
N SER A 63 -11.47 7.19 5.94
CA SER A 63 -11.27 8.62 5.93
C SER A 63 -9.91 8.98 5.35
N ARG A 64 -9.92 9.72 4.24
CA ARG A 64 -8.67 10.17 3.63
C ARG A 64 -7.89 11.14 4.54
N TRP A 65 -8.60 11.82 5.43
CA TRP A 65 -7.97 12.77 6.35
C TRP A 65 -7.15 12.07 7.45
N ASP A 66 -7.52 10.81 7.77
CA ASP A 66 -6.80 10.01 8.75
C ASP A 66 -5.69 9.16 8.11
N ALA A 67 -5.64 9.09 6.79
CA ALA A 67 -4.69 8.24 6.09
C ALA A 67 -3.29 8.83 6.06
N ASP A 68 -2.29 7.98 6.28
CA ASP A 68 -0.90 8.33 6.06
C ASP A 68 -0.53 8.21 4.57
N LEU A 69 -1.21 7.31 3.86
CA LEU A 69 -0.96 7.00 2.46
C LEU A 69 -2.28 6.82 1.72
N ILE A 70 -2.43 7.47 0.57
CA ILE A 70 -3.58 7.30 -0.30
C ILE A 70 -3.14 6.50 -1.51
N ILE A 71 -3.80 5.37 -1.76
CA ILE A 71 -3.44 4.48 -2.85
C ILE A 71 -4.57 4.37 -3.88
N PHE A 72 -4.18 4.12 -5.12
CA PHE A 72 -5.07 3.73 -6.21
C PHE A 72 -4.67 2.34 -6.67
N ARG A 73 -5.61 1.40 -6.71
CA ARG A 73 -5.35 0.03 -7.14
C ARG A 73 -5.45 -0.07 -8.65
N THR A 74 -4.40 -0.59 -9.29
CA THR A 74 -4.39 -0.83 -10.73
C THR A 74 -4.31 -2.32 -11.03
N ARG A 75 -4.80 -2.70 -12.20
CA ARG A 75 -4.63 -4.06 -12.74
C ARG A 75 -3.53 -4.11 -13.79
N ILE A 76 -2.89 -2.98 -14.04
CA ILE A 76 -1.87 -2.84 -15.09
C ILE A 76 -0.53 -2.60 -14.41
N LEU A 77 0.32 -3.63 -14.37
CA LEU A 77 1.59 -3.60 -13.65
C LEU A 77 2.49 -2.40 -14.02
N PRO A 78 2.69 -2.05 -15.31
CA PRO A 78 3.54 -0.91 -15.67
C PRO A 78 3.07 0.43 -15.13
N GLU A 79 1.80 0.54 -14.71
CA GLU A 79 1.27 1.78 -14.15
C GLU A 79 1.55 1.95 -12.67
N SER A 80 2.02 0.90 -11.97
CA SER A 80 2.29 0.95 -10.54
C SER A 80 3.48 1.86 -10.25
N GLY A 81 3.44 2.52 -9.07
CA GLY A 81 4.52 3.37 -8.62
C GLY A 81 4.03 4.65 -7.97
N TRP A 82 4.98 5.45 -7.49
CA TRP A 82 4.68 6.72 -6.84
C TRP A 82 4.14 7.74 -7.82
N VAL A 83 3.00 8.34 -7.48
CA VAL A 83 2.47 9.52 -8.18
C VAL A 83 3.12 10.76 -7.60
N ASN A 84 3.27 10.77 -6.28
CA ASN A 84 3.89 11.86 -5.53
C ASN A 84 5.00 11.28 -4.66
N GLY A 85 6.24 11.63 -4.97
CA GLY A 85 7.41 11.10 -4.27
C GLY A 85 7.62 11.63 -2.86
N THR A 86 6.81 12.57 -2.38
CA THR A 86 7.00 13.16 -1.05
C THR A 86 6.77 12.16 0.08
N LYS A 87 6.04 11.07 -0.18
CA LYS A 87 5.75 10.04 0.81
C LYS A 87 6.54 8.75 0.60
N SER A 88 7.56 8.79 -0.26
CA SER A 88 8.35 7.60 -0.58
C SER A 88 9.07 7.00 0.62
N ASP A 89 9.30 7.78 1.67
CA ASP A 89 9.96 7.31 2.90
C ASP A 89 9.08 6.39 3.74
N LEU A 90 7.77 6.31 3.46
CA LEU A 90 6.84 5.49 4.24
C LEU A 90 6.95 4.00 3.92
N LEU A 91 7.52 3.64 2.78
CA LEU A 91 7.63 2.24 2.36
C LEU A 91 9.05 1.83 2.04
#